data_f2f713654272dcf79e775496a363af84
#
_entry.id   f2f713654272dcf79e775496a363af84
#
_cell.length_a   1.000
_cell.length_b   1.000
_cell.length_c   1.000
_cell.angle_alpha   90.00
_cell.angle_beta   90.00
_cell.angle_gamma   90.00
#
_symmetry.space_group_name_H-M   'P 1'
#
loop_
_entity.id
_entity.type
_entity.pdbx_description
1 polymer ?
#
loop_
_entity_poly.entity_id
_entity_poly.type
_entity_poly.pdbx_seq_one_letter_code
_entity_poly.pdbx_strand_id
1 'polypeptide(L)'
;IKCLYLTMSILLVDLESVEEGSVVKRPSKQCKTPYVADIRLENGEEILGHSLSLGCCGLVEPNANVLMTNMNANYVDNDDKSCPSRKRVCSHRIDLSVYREGDNEVVIGVNPKLGETIAEEALNRNCIANLQNVRSYSREVKIMNSRFDFAGIDETGKPFVLEIKNVPLADYVNVSKAERKKYEAELKSMGKTIGSDTNKGFCDKIAYFPEGYRKKSTDVVSPRALKHIQELEQVAKNGEVRAILCFIIQRSDASSFQTSNTDLIYKEAVYQASLRCVEIRTIQIE
;
A
#
# COMPACT_ATOMS: atom_id res chain seq x y z
N ILE A 1 -36.50 10.17 -9.69
CA ILE A 1 -35.48 11.21 -9.49
C ILE A 1 -34.20 10.46 -9.17
N LYS A 2 -33.32 10.28 -10.17
CA LYS A 2 -31.96 9.75 -9.97
C LYS A 2 -31.11 10.90 -9.44
N CYS A 3 -30.67 10.81 -8.20
CA CYS A 3 -29.65 11.70 -7.64
C CYS A 3 -28.32 11.30 -8.27
N LEU A 4 -27.84 12.08 -9.23
CA LEU A 4 -26.47 12.00 -9.73
C LEU A 4 -25.57 12.63 -8.64
N TYR A 5 -24.91 11.81 -7.85
CA TYR A 5 -23.74 12.26 -7.09
C TYR A 5 -22.62 12.48 -8.10
N LEU A 6 -22.32 13.73 -8.44
CA LEU A 6 -21.06 14.11 -9.03
C LEU A 6 -19.98 13.86 -7.96
N THR A 7 -19.32 12.72 -8.03
CA THR A 7 -18.07 12.51 -7.30
C THR A 7 -17.02 13.39 -7.97
N MET A 8 -16.71 14.54 -7.35
CA MET A 8 -15.56 15.35 -7.77
C MET A 8 -14.30 14.58 -7.36
N SER A 9 -13.53 14.12 -8.34
CA SER A 9 -12.19 13.59 -8.12
C SER A 9 -11.27 14.72 -7.66
N ILE A 10 -10.48 14.47 -6.60
CA ILE A 10 -9.50 15.42 -6.08
C ILE A 10 -8.12 14.86 -6.36
N LEU A 11 -7.29 15.59 -7.10
CA LEU A 11 -5.89 15.25 -7.31
C LEU A 11 -5.13 15.43 -5.98
N LEU A 12 -4.70 14.36 -5.37
CA LEU A 12 -3.93 14.39 -4.12
C LEU A 12 -2.43 14.48 -4.38
N VAL A 13 -1.92 13.68 -5.29
CA VAL A 13 -0.47 13.62 -5.60
C VAL A 13 -0.29 13.54 -7.10
N ASP A 14 0.66 14.31 -7.61
CA ASP A 14 1.15 14.24 -8.99
C ASP A 14 2.56 13.65 -8.98
N LEU A 15 2.79 12.63 -9.77
CA LEU A 15 4.10 12.07 -10.05
C LEU A 15 4.61 12.67 -11.36
N GLU A 16 5.22 13.85 -11.28
CA GLU A 16 5.58 14.74 -12.42
C GLU A 16 6.31 14.03 -13.58
N SER A 17 7.10 13.01 -13.30
CA SER A 17 7.76 12.20 -14.32
C SER A 17 7.99 10.77 -13.85
N VAL A 18 7.41 9.82 -14.56
CA VAL A 18 7.63 8.40 -14.33
C VAL A 18 8.20 7.76 -15.59
N GLU A 19 9.12 6.83 -15.41
CA GLU A 19 9.70 6.00 -16.46
C GLU A 19 9.14 4.59 -16.37
N GLU A 20 8.73 4.02 -17.51
CA GLU A 20 8.23 2.65 -17.58
C GLU A 20 9.39 1.65 -17.76
N GLY A 21 9.25 0.47 -17.15
CA GLY A 21 10.18 -0.63 -17.32
C GLY A 21 9.57 -1.96 -16.92
N SER A 22 10.21 -3.04 -17.35
CA SER A 22 9.82 -4.40 -17.01
C SER A 22 10.80 -5.02 -16.02
N VAL A 23 10.29 -5.62 -14.95
CA VAL A 23 11.11 -6.34 -13.97
C VAL A 23 11.71 -7.59 -14.60
N VAL A 24 13.04 -7.65 -14.68
CA VAL A 24 13.79 -8.80 -15.21
C VAL A 24 14.02 -9.83 -14.10
N LYS A 25 14.40 -9.35 -12.91
CA LYS A 25 14.70 -10.24 -11.78
C LYS A 25 14.57 -9.50 -10.46
N ARG A 26 13.98 -10.17 -9.46
CA ARG A 26 13.97 -9.76 -8.06
C ARG A 26 14.11 -10.99 -7.15
N PRO A 27 15.04 -11.03 -6.18
CA PRO A 27 16.10 -10.04 -5.89
C PRO A 27 17.05 -9.84 -7.07
N SER A 28 17.65 -8.63 -7.15
CA SER A 28 18.61 -8.27 -8.18
C SER A 28 19.81 -9.24 -8.22
N LYS A 29 20.33 -9.52 -9.43
CA LYS A 29 21.57 -10.28 -9.61
C LYS A 29 22.76 -9.63 -8.90
N GLN A 30 22.79 -8.29 -8.84
CA GLN A 30 23.91 -7.52 -8.30
C GLN A 30 23.83 -7.38 -6.78
N CYS A 31 22.65 -7.05 -6.23
CA CYS A 31 22.49 -6.67 -4.83
C CYS A 31 21.98 -7.78 -3.92
N LYS A 32 21.36 -8.84 -4.46
CA LYS A 32 20.80 -10.00 -3.74
C LYS A 32 19.86 -9.65 -2.58
N THR A 33 19.38 -8.41 -2.50
CA THR A 33 18.39 -7.97 -1.50
C THR A 33 17.00 -7.94 -2.13
N PRO A 34 15.94 -8.35 -1.40
CA PRO A 34 14.58 -8.34 -1.93
C PRO A 34 14.01 -6.93 -2.17
N TYR A 35 14.74 -5.90 -1.76
CA TYR A 35 14.37 -4.50 -2.00
C TYR A 35 14.91 -3.95 -3.34
N VAL A 36 15.70 -4.70 -4.09
CA VAL A 36 16.25 -4.26 -5.36
C VAL A 36 15.87 -5.22 -6.48
N ALA A 37 15.40 -4.67 -7.59
CA ALA A 37 15.09 -5.39 -8.80
C ALA A 37 15.99 -4.95 -9.97
N ASP A 38 16.33 -5.89 -10.85
CA ASP A 38 16.88 -5.60 -12.18
C ASP A 38 15.69 -5.27 -13.08
N ILE A 39 15.71 -4.13 -13.75
CA ILE A 39 14.61 -3.62 -14.57
C ILE A 39 15.15 -3.27 -15.94
N ARG A 40 14.42 -3.63 -16.99
CA ARG A 40 14.71 -3.25 -18.37
C ARG A 40 13.80 -2.12 -18.78
N LEU A 41 14.40 -1.01 -19.20
CA LEU A 41 13.72 0.14 -19.77
C LEU A 41 13.32 -0.15 -21.24
N GLU A 42 12.45 0.69 -21.82
CA GLU A 42 12.03 0.57 -23.22
C GLU A 42 13.19 0.67 -24.23
N ASN A 43 14.23 1.45 -23.90
CA ASN A 43 15.44 1.54 -24.73
C ASN A 43 16.35 0.32 -24.64
N GLY A 44 15.99 -0.70 -23.85
CA GLY A 44 16.74 -1.94 -23.64
C GLY A 44 17.81 -1.86 -22.55
N GLU A 45 18.04 -0.72 -21.93
CA GLU A 45 18.97 -0.56 -20.81
C GLU A 45 18.49 -1.31 -19.58
N GLU A 46 19.40 -1.99 -18.87
CA GLU A 46 19.11 -2.61 -17.58
C GLU A 46 19.60 -1.71 -16.43
N ILE A 47 18.68 -1.35 -15.56
CA ILE A 47 18.91 -0.50 -14.38
C ILE A 47 18.55 -1.22 -13.08
N LEU A 48 18.94 -0.62 -11.94
CA LEU A 48 18.52 -1.07 -10.62
C LEU A 48 17.39 -0.19 -10.09
N GLY A 49 16.24 -0.81 -9.83
CA GLY A 49 15.08 -0.20 -9.19
C GLY A 49 14.94 -0.61 -7.73
N HIS A 50 14.71 0.38 -6.86
CA HIS A 50 14.45 0.18 -5.44
C HIS A 50 12.95 0.01 -5.17
N SER A 51 12.54 -1.13 -4.62
CA SER A 51 11.17 -1.40 -4.16
C SER A 51 11.11 -1.29 -2.63
N LEU A 52 10.33 -0.36 -2.11
CA LEU A 52 10.19 -0.13 -0.67
C LEU A 52 9.31 -1.17 0.03
N SER A 53 8.60 -2.02 -0.71
CA SER A 53 7.70 -3.03 -0.15
C SER A 53 8.12 -4.45 -0.49
N LEU A 54 8.06 -5.35 0.48
CA LEU A 54 8.17 -6.80 0.28
C LEU A 54 6.81 -7.48 0.04
N GLY A 55 5.73 -6.80 0.40
CA GLY A 55 4.36 -7.34 0.36
C GLY A 55 3.61 -7.12 -0.95
N CYS A 56 4.32 -6.87 -2.06
CA CYS A 56 3.69 -6.56 -3.35
C CYS A 56 3.40 -7.81 -4.19
N CYS A 57 3.21 -8.96 -3.61
CA CYS A 57 2.97 -10.29 -4.19
C CYS A 57 2.57 -10.29 -5.68
N GLY A 58 3.55 -10.52 -6.57
CA GLY A 58 3.34 -10.53 -8.03
C GLY A 58 3.47 -9.17 -8.74
N LEU A 59 3.26 -8.06 -8.04
CA LEU A 59 3.23 -6.72 -8.67
C LEU A 59 4.62 -6.15 -8.98
N VAL A 60 5.68 -6.68 -8.38
CA VAL A 60 7.08 -6.27 -8.64
C VAL A 60 7.94 -7.53 -8.76
N GLU A 61 7.43 -8.54 -9.42
CA GLU A 61 8.10 -9.80 -9.70
C GLU A 61 8.50 -9.86 -11.19
N PRO A 62 9.34 -10.83 -11.63
CA PRO A 62 9.73 -10.93 -13.03
C PRO A 62 8.54 -10.89 -13.99
N ASN A 63 8.69 -10.10 -15.06
CA ASN A 63 7.70 -9.74 -16.09
C ASN A 63 6.60 -8.74 -15.63
N ALA A 64 6.64 -8.20 -14.41
CA ALA A 64 5.76 -7.10 -14.03
C ALA A 64 6.22 -5.80 -14.74
N ASN A 65 5.28 -5.04 -15.27
CA ASN A 65 5.52 -3.68 -15.74
C ASN A 65 5.40 -2.72 -14.56
N VAL A 66 6.36 -1.80 -14.43
CA VAL A 66 6.44 -0.87 -13.32
C VAL A 66 6.68 0.55 -13.81
N LEU A 67 6.14 1.53 -13.06
CA LEU A 67 6.42 2.94 -13.27
C LEU A 67 7.30 3.43 -12.11
N MET A 68 8.36 4.15 -12.46
CA MET A 68 9.45 4.48 -11.56
C MET A 68 9.79 5.96 -11.61
N THR A 69 10.17 6.51 -10.46
CA THR A 69 10.76 7.84 -10.39
C THR A 69 12.28 7.74 -10.48
N ASN A 70 12.89 8.51 -11.38
CA ASN A 70 14.35 8.66 -11.44
C ASN A 70 14.84 9.49 -10.25
N MET A 71 15.59 8.88 -9.36
CA MET A 71 16.10 9.52 -8.15
C MET A 71 17.32 10.40 -8.38
N ASN A 72 17.91 10.34 -9.56
CA ASN A 72 19.09 11.15 -9.92
C ASN A 72 18.70 12.44 -10.67
N ALA A 73 17.49 12.52 -11.23
CA ALA A 73 17.02 13.67 -12.00
C ALA A 73 16.99 14.99 -11.19
N ASN A 74 16.84 14.89 -9.86
CA ASN A 74 16.80 16.04 -8.93
C ASN A 74 18.12 16.28 -8.19
N TYR A 75 19.21 15.59 -8.58
CA TYR A 75 20.51 15.81 -7.98
C TYR A 75 21.21 16.95 -8.70
N VAL A 76 20.99 18.17 -8.27
CA VAL A 76 21.86 19.29 -8.60
C VAL A 76 23.19 19.01 -7.92
N ASP A 77 24.23 18.79 -8.71
CA ASP A 77 25.63 18.70 -8.24
C ASP A 77 25.99 20.02 -7.57
N ASN A 78 25.67 20.14 -6.30
CA ASN A 78 26.31 21.17 -5.48
C ASN A 78 27.73 20.69 -5.22
N ASP A 79 28.67 21.32 -5.88
CA ASP A 79 30.12 21.10 -5.79
C ASP A 79 30.72 21.31 -4.36
N ASP A 80 29.99 20.89 -3.34
CA ASP A 80 30.52 20.83 -1.97
C ASP A 80 31.28 19.53 -1.75
N LYS A 81 32.60 19.61 -2.00
CA LYS A 81 33.59 18.52 -1.89
C LYS A 81 33.81 18.01 -0.46
N SER A 82 33.02 18.44 0.51
CA SER A 82 33.20 18.10 1.92
C SER A 82 32.51 16.79 2.37
N CYS A 83 31.63 16.21 1.57
CA CYS A 83 31.06 14.93 1.87
C CYS A 83 31.08 14.01 0.62
N PRO A 84 31.81 12.87 0.63
CA PRO A 84 31.76 11.94 -0.48
C PRO A 84 30.33 11.40 -0.58
N SER A 85 29.57 11.92 -1.54
CA SER A 85 28.22 11.44 -1.84
C SER A 85 28.30 9.94 -2.12
N ARG A 86 27.78 9.12 -1.21
CA ARG A 86 27.63 7.69 -1.47
C ARG A 86 26.73 7.55 -2.69
N LYS A 87 27.34 7.18 -3.82
CA LYS A 87 26.64 6.92 -5.08
C LYS A 87 25.49 5.97 -4.76
N ARG A 88 24.24 6.38 -4.99
CA ARG A 88 23.08 5.51 -4.76
C ARG A 88 23.22 4.27 -5.62
N VAL A 89 23.02 3.10 -5.04
CA VAL A 89 23.10 1.82 -5.76
C VAL A 89 21.98 1.74 -6.79
N CYS A 90 20.78 2.25 -6.46
CA CYS A 90 19.63 2.26 -7.37
C CYS A 90 19.40 3.66 -7.90
N SER A 91 19.31 3.78 -9.23
CA SER A 91 19.00 5.02 -9.92
C SER A 91 17.50 5.38 -9.86
N HIS A 92 16.64 4.36 -9.72
CA HIS A 92 15.18 4.50 -9.78
C HIS A 92 14.52 3.93 -8.54
N ARG A 93 13.36 4.51 -8.19
CA ARG A 93 12.44 4.01 -7.17
C ARG A 93 11.17 3.53 -7.84
N ILE A 94 10.74 2.31 -7.54
CA ILE A 94 9.51 1.74 -8.05
C ILE A 94 8.34 2.28 -7.22
N ASP A 95 7.47 3.05 -7.86
CA ASP A 95 6.32 3.67 -7.21
C ASP A 95 5.00 2.98 -7.53
N LEU A 96 4.85 2.55 -8.80
CA LEU A 96 3.61 1.96 -9.28
C LEU A 96 3.90 0.67 -10.07
N SER A 97 2.89 -0.19 -10.18
CA SER A 97 2.88 -1.38 -11.04
C SER A 97 1.68 -1.32 -11.97
N VAL A 98 1.88 -1.71 -13.22
CA VAL A 98 0.80 -1.81 -14.21
C VAL A 98 0.34 -3.26 -14.27
N TYR A 99 -0.89 -3.50 -13.85
CA TYR A 99 -1.50 -4.84 -13.87
C TYR A 99 -2.51 -4.94 -15.00
N ARG A 100 -2.40 -6.02 -15.78
CA ARG A 100 -3.28 -6.30 -16.93
C ARG A 100 -4.01 -7.63 -16.72
N GLU A 101 -5.29 -7.63 -17.07
CA GLU A 101 -6.15 -8.80 -17.05
C GLU A 101 -7.08 -8.77 -18.27
N GLY A 102 -6.78 -9.56 -19.30
CA GLY A 102 -7.41 -9.44 -20.62
C GLY A 102 -7.17 -8.07 -21.21
N ASP A 103 -8.22 -7.38 -21.61
CA ASP A 103 -8.18 -6.02 -22.17
C ASP A 103 -8.22 -4.91 -21.08
N ASN A 104 -8.33 -5.29 -19.82
CA ASN A 104 -8.38 -4.33 -18.72
C ASN A 104 -6.98 -4.06 -18.17
N GLU A 105 -6.75 -2.80 -17.79
CA GLU A 105 -5.51 -2.35 -17.16
C GLU A 105 -5.82 -1.52 -15.92
N VAL A 106 -4.98 -1.64 -14.90
CA VAL A 106 -5.02 -0.79 -13.71
C VAL A 106 -3.61 -0.47 -13.26
N VAL A 107 -3.41 0.77 -12.83
CA VAL A 107 -2.17 1.24 -12.20
C VAL A 107 -2.31 1.12 -10.68
N ILE A 108 -1.33 0.46 -10.04
CA ILE A 108 -1.38 0.08 -8.63
C ILE A 108 -0.20 0.69 -7.90
N GLY A 109 -0.47 1.43 -6.83
CA GLY A 109 0.56 2.01 -5.97
C GLY A 109 1.24 0.95 -5.10
N VAL A 110 2.51 0.66 -5.37
CA VAL A 110 3.30 -0.34 -4.65
C VAL A 110 4.30 0.25 -3.66
N ASN A 111 4.45 1.56 -3.65
CA ASN A 111 5.32 2.28 -2.73
C ASN A 111 4.56 2.71 -1.45
N PRO A 112 4.90 2.15 -0.25
CA PRO A 112 4.25 2.55 0.99
C PRO A 112 4.44 4.02 1.35
N LYS A 113 5.58 4.63 0.96
CA LYS A 113 5.83 6.06 1.21
C LYS A 113 4.91 6.95 0.38
N LEU A 114 4.51 6.51 -0.81
CA LEU A 114 3.49 7.20 -1.58
C LEU A 114 2.14 7.18 -0.83
N GLY A 115 1.79 6.07 -0.20
CA GLY A 115 0.60 5.97 0.66
C GLY A 115 0.62 6.97 1.83
N GLU A 116 1.77 7.18 2.48
CA GLU A 116 1.93 8.20 3.51
C GLU A 116 1.77 9.63 2.94
N THR A 117 2.33 9.91 1.77
CA THR A 117 2.18 11.21 1.08
C THR A 117 0.72 11.47 0.70
N ILE A 118 0.03 10.47 0.16
CA ILE A 118 -1.39 10.54 -0.15
C ILE A 118 -2.21 10.85 1.11
N ALA A 119 -1.91 10.18 2.22
CA ALA A 119 -2.60 10.41 3.49
C ALA A 119 -2.35 11.83 4.04
N GLU A 120 -1.15 12.37 3.89
CA GLU A 120 -0.82 13.74 4.27
C GLU A 120 -1.62 14.76 3.45
N GLU A 121 -1.67 14.60 2.13
CA GLU A 121 -2.47 15.45 1.26
C GLU A 121 -3.97 15.30 1.55
N ALA A 122 -4.43 14.10 1.88
CA ALA A 122 -5.81 13.87 2.29
C ALA A 122 -6.15 14.56 3.63
N LEU A 123 -5.20 14.62 4.58
CA LEU A 123 -5.33 15.42 5.81
C LEU A 123 -5.44 16.91 5.47
N ASN A 124 -4.50 17.43 4.68
CA ASN A 124 -4.44 18.85 4.28
C ASN A 124 -5.70 19.31 3.53
N ARG A 125 -6.30 18.42 2.74
CA ARG A 125 -7.50 18.70 1.93
C ARG A 125 -8.80 18.25 2.56
N ASN A 126 -8.78 17.83 3.83
CA ASN A 126 -9.97 17.38 4.57
C ASN A 126 -10.69 16.17 3.92
N CYS A 127 -9.95 15.27 3.28
CA CYS A 127 -10.47 14.10 2.58
C CYS A 127 -10.58 12.84 3.48
N ILE A 128 -10.08 12.87 4.72
CA ILE A 128 -10.22 11.76 5.66
C ILE A 128 -11.54 11.88 6.41
N ALA A 129 -12.42 10.88 6.24
CA ALA A 129 -13.71 10.88 6.90
C ALA A 129 -13.58 10.99 8.44
N ASN A 130 -14.30 11.93 9.03
CA ASN A 130 -14.31 12.27 10.45
C ASN A 130 -12.94 12.75 11.02
N LEU A 131 -12.02 13.18 10.16
CA LEU A 131 -10.77 13.80 10.54
C LEU A 131 -10.51 15.01 9.61
N GLN A 132 -11.35 16.02 9.72
CA GLN A 132 -11.31 17.23 8.90
C GLN A 132 -10.84 18.41 9.75
N ASN A 133 -10.36 19.46 9.08
CA ASN A 133 -9.94 20.72 9.72
C ASN A 133 -8.96 20.51 10.89
N VAL A 134 -8.00 19.61 10.68
CA VAL A 134 -6.96 19.30 11.68
C VAL A 134 -6.19 20.58 12.03
N ARG A 135 -6.10 20.91 13.32
CA ARG A 135 -5.43 22.16 13.79
C ARG A 135 -3.93 22.10 13.62
N SER A 136 -3.35 20.94 13.89
CA SER A 136 -1.91 20.70 13.76
C SER A 136 -1.61 19.21 13.71
N TYR A 137 -0.51 18.85 13.04
CA TYR A 137 0.02 17.49 13.10
C TYR A 137 1.54 17.50 12.92
N SER A 138 2.16 16.40 13.32
CA SER A 138 3.56 16.06 13.05
C SER A 138 3.66 14.67 12.46
N ARG A 139 4.68 14.45 11.65
CA ARG A 139 4.97 13.14 11.03
C ARG A 139 5.91 12.33 11.90
N GLU A 140 5.87 11.00 11.71
CA GLU A 140 6.85 10.06 12.28
C GLU A 140 6.99 10.18 13.81
N VAL A 141 5.86 10.31 14.52
CA VAL A 141 5.84 10.59 15.97
C VAL A 141 6.05 9.29 16.75
N LYS A 142 7.05 9.29 17.63
CA LYS A 142 7.31 8.17 18.54
C LYS A 142 6.33 8.20 19.71
N ILE A 143 5.48 7.17 19.80
CA ILE A 143 4.56 6.96 20.91
C ILE A 143 4.74 5.51 21.37
N MET A 144 4.93 5.29 22.66
CA MET A 144 5.27 3.99 23.22
C MET A 144 6.53 3.39 22.57
N ASN A 145 6.41 2.22 21.97
CA ASN A 145 7.50 1.51 21.31
C ASN A 145 7.41 1.53 19.78
N SER A 146 6.48 2.30 19.22
CA SER A 146 6.29 2.47 17.78
C SER A 146 6.49 3.91 17.35
N ARG A 147 6.69 4.09 16.04
CA ARG A 147 6.66 5.38 15.38
C ARG A 147 5.45 5.36 14.46
N PHE A 148 4.48 6.19 14.78
CA PHE A 148 3.25 6.35 14.01
C PHE A 148 3.44 7.41 12.93
N ASP A 149 2.74 7.24 11.82
CA ASP A 149 2.95 8.09 10.64
C ASP A 149 2.56 9.54 10.92
N PHE A 150 1.47 9.77 11.67
CA PHE A 150 1.03 11.11 12.07
C PHE A 150 0.48 11.13 13.50
N ALA A 151 0.67 12.24 14.19
CA ALA A 151 -0.04 12.57 15.40
C ALA A 151 -0.31 14.07 15.45
N GLY A 152 -1.46 14.49 16.01
CA GLY A 152 -1.86 15.88 15.99
C GLY A 152 -3.06 16.19 16.86
N ILE A 153 -3.68 17.34 16.59
CA ILE A 153 -4.86 17.85 17.26
C ILE A 153 -5.97 18.04 16.22
N ASP A 154 -7.13 17.45 16.44
CA ASP A 154 -8.27 17.57 15.56
C ASP A 154 -9.00 18.93 15.70
N GLU A 155 -10.06 19.15 14.93
CA GLU A 155 -10.84 20.39 14.94
C GLU A 155 -11.48 20.69 16.30
N THR A 156 -11.77 19.66 17.10
CA THR A 156 -12.38 19.82 18.43
C THR A 156 -11.35 20.14 19.50
N GLY A 157 -10.06 20.01 19.22
CA GLY A 157 -8.96 20.14 20.16
C GLY A 157 -8.54 18.79 20.77
N LYS A 158 -9.10 17.66 20.30
CA LYS A 158 -8.76 16.34 20.80
C LYS A 158 -7.51 15.81 20.10
N PRO A 159 -6.54 15.25 20.86
CA PRO A 159 -5.38 14.60 20.27
C PRO A 159 -5.78 13.40 19.41
N PHE A 160 -5.04 13.18 18.31
CA PHE A 160 -5.17 11.96 17.51
C PHE A 160 -3.82 11.34 17.15
N VAL A 161 -3.82 10.05 16.89
CA VAL A 161 -2.73 9.28 16.32
C VAL A 161 -3.26 8.54 15.09
N LEU A 162 -2.55 8.64 13.98
CA LEU A 162 -2.94 8.05 12.70
C LEU A 162 -1.80 7.18 12.15
N GLU A 163 -2.12 5.93 11.91
CA GLU A 163 -1.25 4.94 11.25
C GLU A 163 -1.79 4.62 9.87
N ILE A 164 -0.90 4.60 8.89
CA ILE A 164 -1.22 4.34 7.48
C ILE A 164 -0.79 2.93 7.09
N LYS A 165 -1.62 2.27 6.32
CA LYS A 165 -1.29 0.99 5.66
C LYS A 165 -1.55 1.10 4.17
N ASN A 166 -0.51 0.88 3.37
CA ASN A 166 -0.65 0.76 1.92
C ASN A 166 -1.29 -0.58 1.54
N VAL A 167 -2.30 -0.56 0.68
CA VAL A 167 -3.08 -1.72 0.23
C VAL A 167 -2.99 -1.85 -1.29
N PRO A 168 -1.93 -2.51 -1.82
CA PRO A 168 -1.78 -2.72 -3.25
C PRO A 168 -2.51 -3.98 -3.75
N LEU A 169 -2.96 -4.88 -2.86
CA LEU A 169 -3.46 -6.19 -3.26
C LEU A 169 -4.98 -6.25 -3.28
N ALA A 170 -5.52 -6.84 -4.33
CA ALA A 170 -6.93 -7.17 -4.45
C ALA A 170 -7.14 -8.43 -5.28
N ASP A 171 -8.27 -9.08 -5.09
CA ASP A 171 -8.69 -10.27 -5.80
C ASP A 171 -10.21 -10.40 -5.81
N TYR A 172 -10.74 -11.24 -6.68
CA TYR A 172 -12.16 -11.60 -6.69
C TYR A 172 -12.62 -12.35 -5.43
N VAL A 173 -11.67 -12.98 -4.73
CA VAL A 173 -11.94 -13.75 -3.49
C VAL A 173 -10.89 -13.41 -2.43
N ASN A 174 -11.33 -13.29 -1.18
CA ASN A 174 -10.44 -13.15 -0.02
C ASN A 174 -10.43 -14.48 0.74
N VAL A 175 -9.58 -15.39 0.30
CA VAL A 175 -9.42 -16.74 0.87
C VAL A 175 -7.96 -16.99 1.23
N SER A 176 -7.72 -18.00 2.07
CA SER A 176 -6.35 -18.40 2.40
C SER A 176 -5.59 -18.88 1.16
N LYS A 177 -4.27 -18.81 1.20
CA LYS A 177 -3.41 -19.23 0.08
C LYS A 177 -3.60 -20.71 -0.30
N ALA A 178 -3.93 -21.55 0.66
CA ALA A 178 -4.21 -22.97 0.42
C ALA A 178 -5.56 -23.18 -0.28
N GLU A 179 -6.59 -22.51 0.18
CA GLU A 179 -7.92 -22.52 -0.44
C GLU A 179 -7.87 -21.93 -1.85
N ARG A 180 -7.13 -20.84 -2.06
CA ARG A 180 -6.93 -20.25 -3.38
C ARG A 180 -6.33 -21.24 -4.36
N LYS A 181 -5.26 -21.95 -4.00
CA LYS A 181 -4.62 -22.96 -4.85
C LYS A 181 -5.59 -24.08 -5.22
N LYS A 182 -6.41 -24.54 -4.26
CA LYS A 182 -7.42 -25.56 -4.49
C LYS A 182 -8.47 -25.06 -5.47
N TYR A 183 -8.99 -23.86 -5.25
CA TYR A 183 -9.98 -23.21 -6.10
C TYR A 183 -9.46 -22.98 -7.52
N GLU A 184 -8.23 -22.47 -7.67
CA GLU A 184 -7.58 -22.31 -8.98
C GLU A 184 -7.42 -23.65 -9.73
N ALA A 185 -7.06 -24.72 -9.03
CA ALA A 185 -6.95 -26.05 -9.62
C ALA A 185 -8.30 -26.60 -10.10
N GLU A 186 -9.34 -26.42 -9.30
CA GLU A 186 -10.71 -26.82 -9.65
C GLU A 186 -11.21 -26.04 -10.89
N LEU A 187 -11.06 -24.72 -10.91
CA LEU A 187 -11.43 -23.88 -12.05
C LEU A 187 -10.67 -24.23 -13.33
N LYS A 188 -9.37 -24.46 -13.20
CA LYS A 188 -8.53 -24.87 -14.32
C LYS A 188 -8.99 -26.19 -14.94
N SER A 189 -9.44 -27.15 -14.13
CA SER A 189 -10.02 -28.40 -14.62
C SER A 189 -11.30 -28.19 -15.43
N MET A 190 -12.01 -27.08 -15.19
CA MET A 190 -13.22 -26.66 -15.90
C MET A 190 -12.96 -25.69 -17.07
N GLY A 191 -11.68 -25.40 -17.37
CA GLY A 191 -11.29 -24.41 -18.38
C GLY A 191 -11.60 -22.96 -18.00
N LYS A 192 -11.72 -22.67 -16.70
CA LYS A 192 -12.05 -21.37 -16.14
C LYS A 192 -10.92 -20.75 -15.34
N THR A 193 -11.02 -19.46 -15.07
CA THR A 193 -10.18 -18.70 -14.13
C THR A 193 -11.02 -18.13 -13.00
N ILE A 194 -10.41 -17.67 -11.91
CA ILE A 194 -11.15 -17.06 -10.78
C ILE A 194 -12.05 -15.90 -11.26
N GLY A 195 -11.54 -15.02 -12.12
CA GLY A 195 -12.32 -13.90 -12.65
C GLY A 195 -13.52 -14.34 -13.52
N SER A 196 -13.41 -15.45 -14.26
CA SER A 196 -14.49 -15.95 -15.11
C SER A 196 -15.55 -16.75 -14.37
N ASP A 197 -15.26 -17.21 -13.16
CA ASP A 197 -16.19 -18.01 -12.34
C ASP A 197 -17.05 -17.16 -11.41
N THR A 198 -16.56 -15.99 -11.07
CA THR A 198 -17.33 -15.02 -10.29
C THR A 198 -18.13 -14.14 -11.25
N ASN A 199 -19.41 -13.91 -11.00
CA ASN A 199 -20.21 -12.93 -11.76
C ASN A 199 -19.77 -11.48 -11.48
N LYS A 200 -18.48 -11.26 -11.22
CA LYS A 200 -17.86 -9.99 -10.86
C LYS A 200 -17.15 -9.41 -12.08
N GLY A 201 -17.32 -8.11 -12.28
CA GLY A 201 -16.54 -7.35 -13.26
C GLY A 201 -15.11 -7.11 -12.79
N PHE A 202 -14.27 -6.60 -13.70
CA PHE A 202 -12.86 -6.29 -13.38
C PHE A 202 -12.71 -5.38 -12.15
N CYS A 203 -13.62 -4.41 -11.97
CA CYS A 203 -13.63 -3.46 -10.85
C CYS A 203 -14.33 -3.96 -9.58
N ASP A 204 -14.73 -5.24 -9.51
CA ASP A 204 -15.44 -5.81 -8.36
C ASP A 204 -14.53 -6.62 -7.43
N LYS A 205 -13.23 -6.40 -7.51
CA LYS A 205 -12.26 -7.08 -6.64
C LYS A 205 -12.38 -6.58 -5.19
N ILE A 206 -11.92 -7.42 -4.28
CA ILE A 206 -11.81 -7.13 -2.86
C ILE A 206 -10.36 -6.77 -2.58
N ALA A 207 -10.08 -5.53 -2.19
CA ALA A 207 -8.76 -5.16 -1.67
C ALA A 207 -8.54 -5.79 -0.29
N TYR A 208 -7.31 -6.22 0.01
CA TYR A 208 -7.01 -6.87 1.29
C TYR A 208 -5.61 -6.57 1.81
N PHE A 209 -5.48 -6.62 3.15
CA PHE A 209 -4.22 -6.42 3.88
C PHE A 209 -4.22 -7.26 5.18
N PRO A 210 -3.07 -7.81 5.63
CA PRO A 210 -1.80 -7.92 4.89
C PRO A 210 -1.72 -9.22 4.09
N GLU A 211 -0.78 -9.27 3.15
CA GLU A 211 -0.30 -10.52 2.57
C GLU A 211 1.22 -10.46 2.37
N GLY A 212 1.86 -11.64 2.33
CA GLY A 212 3.28 -11.75 2.13
C GLY A 212 3.85 -13.07 2.63
N TYR A 213 5.19 -13.11 2.69
CA TYR A 213 5.90 -14.29 3.19
C TYR A 213 5.80 -14.39 4.71
N ARG A 214 5.58 -15.62 5.19
CA ARG A 214 5.70 -16.00 6.59
C ARG A 214 6.38 -17.37 6.71
N LYS A 215 7.11 -17.59 7.79
CA LYS A 215 7.84 -18.86 7.97
C LYS A 215 6.89 -20.04 8.22
N LYS A 216 5.88 -19.83 9.06
CA LYS A 216 4.84 -20.81 9.38
C LYS A 216 3.47 -20.26 9.04
N SER A 217 2.53 -21.11 8.69
CA SER A 217 1.14 -20.72 8.42
C SER A 217 0.43 -20.08 9.60
N THR A 218 0.91 -20.35 10.82
CA THR A 218 0.42 -19.78 12.07
C THR A 218 1.06 -18.45 12.46
N ASP A 219 2.12 -18.03 11.76
CA ASP A 219 2.77 -16.75 12.04
C ASP A 219 1.95 -15.60 11.41
N VAL A 220 2.03 -14.43 12.00
CA VAL A 220 1.50 -13.21 11.36
C VAL A 220 2.33 -12.84 10.12
N VAL A 221 1.69 -12.32 9.10
CA VAL A 221 2.37 -11.83 7.90
C VAL A 221 3.20 -10.61 8.22
N SER A 222 2.67 -9.69 9.02
CA SER A 222 3.35 -8.46 9.41
C SER A 222 3.35 -8.26 10.94
N PRO A 223 4.37 -8.74 11.65
CA PRO A 223 4.51 -8.50 13.10
C PRO A 223 4.51 -7.01 13.47
N ARG A 224 5.08 -6.17 12.59
CA ARG A 224 5.06 -4.70 12.78
C ARG A 224 3.64 -4.15 12.71
N ALA A 225 2.84 -4.58 11.73
CA ALA A 225 1.45 -4.12 11.61
C ALA A 225 0.59 -4.56 12.80
N LEU A 226 0.80 -5.81 13.27
CA LEU A 226 0.13 -6.31 14.47
C LEU A 226 0.51 -5.49 15.70
N LYS A 227 1.79 -5.18 15.89
CA LYS A 227 2.26 -4.34 16.99
C LYS A 227 1.60 -2.95 16.95
N HIS A 228 1.55 -2.32 15.78
CA HIS A 228 0.95 -0.98 15.63
C HIS A 228 -0.53 -0.98 16.00
N ILE A 229 -1.33 -1.96 15.58
CA ILE A 229 -2.75 -2.01 15.96
C ILE A 229 -2.94 -2.23 17.46
N GLN A 230 -2.11 -3.07 18.10
CA GLN A 230 -2.14 -3.29 19.54
C GLN A 230 -1.77 -2.02 20.33
N GLU A 231 -0.79 -1.25 19.87
CA GLU A 231 -0.42 0.02 20.51
C GLU A 231 -1.48 1.11 20.25
N LEU A 232 -2.11 1.17 19.06
CA LEU A 232 -3.26 2.05 18.83
C LEU A 232 -4.41 1.75 19.79
N GLU A 233 -4.69 0.47 20.05
CA GLU A 233 -5.71 0.07 21.04
C GLU A 233 -5.37 0.59 22.44
N GLN A 234 -4.09 0.52 22.84
CA GLN A 234 -3.65 1.06 24.13
C GLN A 234 -3.77 2.58 24.21
N VAL A 235 -3.45 3.28 23.11
CA VAL A 235 -3.59 4.75 22.99
C VAL A 235 -5.06 5.16 23.13
N ALA A 236 -5.98 4.42 22.51
CA ALA A 236 -7.41 4.70 22.54
C ALA A 236 -8.09 4.39 23.88
N LYS A 237 -7.47 3.57 24.74
CA LYS A 237 -8.08 2.93 25.93
C LYS A 237 -8.80 3.89 26.88
N ASN A 238 -8.24 5.09 27.10
CA ASN A 238 -8.80 6.05 28.04
C ASN A 238 -9.78 7.05 27.36
N GLY A 239 -9.97 6.94 26.04
CA GLY A 239 -10.82 7.84 25.27
C GLY A 239 -10.28 9.29 25.14
N GLU A 240 -9.10 9.58 25.67
CA GLU A 240 -8.49 10.92 25.62
C GLU A 240 -7.86 11.22 24.25
N VAL A 241 -7.36 10.19 23.58
CA VAL A 241 -6.71 10.28 22.27
C VAL A 241 -7.51 9.47 21.24
N ARG A 242 -7.75 10.02 20.07
CA ARG A 242 -8.30 9.30 18.95
C ARG A 242 -7.19 8.45 18.30
N ALA A 243 -7.39 7.15 18.23
CA ALA A 243 -6.47 6.26 17.52
C ALA A 243 -7.09 5.82 16.21
N ILE A 244 -6.41 6.05 15.11
CA ILE A 244 -6.95 5.87 13.75
C ILE A 244 -6.00 4.96 12.96
N LEU A 245 -6.54 3.88 12.39
CA LEU A 245 -5.85 3.05 11.41
C LEU A 245 -6.49 3.31 10.04
N CYS A 246 -5.70 3.82 9.08
CA CYS A 246 -6.18 4.16 7.75
C CYS A 246 -5.51 3.28 6.69
N PHE A 247 -6.32 2.62 5.86
CA PHE A 247 -5.88 1.82 4.73
C PHE A 247 -5.99 2.64 3.44
N ILE A 248 -4.87 2.86 2.77
CA ILE A 248 -4.82 3.54 1.47
C ILE A 248 -4.85 2.47 0.38
N ILE A 249 -5.98 2.36 -0.29
CA ILE A 249 -6.21 1.40 -1.37
C ILE A 249 -5.77 2.09 -2.67
N GLN A 250 -4.54 1.79 -3.09
CA GLN A 250 -3.93 2.45 -4.26
C GLN A 250 -4.21 1.68 -5.55
N ARG A 251 -5.50 1.44 -5.84
CA ARG A 251 -5.98 0.80 -7.07
C ARG A 251 -7.48 1.02 -7.28
N SER A 252 -7.89 1.20 -8.53
CA SER A 252 -9.27 1.50 -8.91
C SER A 252 -10.14 0.27 -9.21
N ASP A 253 -9.54 -0.93 -9.37
CA ASP A 253 -10.27 -2.17 -9.70
C ASP A 253 -10.82 -2.93 -8.47
N ALA A 254 -10.82 -2.30 -7.29
CA ALA A 254 -11.38 -2.86 -6.08
C ALA A 254 -12.64 -2.07 -5.65
N SER A 255 -13.76 -2.76 -5.43
CA SER A 255 -15.02 -2.17 -4.96
C SER A 255 -15.21 -2.25 -3.44
N SER A 256 -14.36 -3.03 -2.75
CA SER A 256 -14.46 -3.23 -1.30
C SER A 256 -13.08 -3.52 -0.69
N PHE A 257 -13.00 -3.38 0.64
CA PHE A 257 -11.80 -3.71 1.41
C PHE A 257 -12.13 -4.67 2.54
N GLN A 258 -11.22 -5.61 2.81
CA GLN A 258 -11.28 -6.51 3.96
C GLN A 258 -9.86 -6.73 4.54
N THR A 259 -9.77 -6.99 5.84
CA THR A 259 -8.57 -7.61 6.41
C THR A 259 -8.41 -9.02 5.86
N SER A 260 -7.17 -9.40 5.51
CA SER A 260 -6.89 -10.63 4.79
C SER A 260 -7.24 -11.90 5.58
N ASN A 261 -7.89 -12.86 4.93
CA ASN A 261 -8.09 -14.20 5.46
C ASN A 261 -6.82 -15.06 5.49
N THR A 262 -5.71 -14.56 4.91
CA THR A 262 -4.41 -15.23 5.05
C THR A 262 -3.76 -14.98 6.42
N ASP A 263 -4.13 -13.89 7.11
CA ASP A 263 -3.60 -13.53 8.44
C ASP A 263 -4.75 -13.33 9.45
N LEU A 264 -5.27 -14.43 9.95
CA LEU A 264 -6.38 -14.43 10.91
C LEU A 264 -6.03 -13.74 12.22
N ILE A 265 -4.74 -13.75 12.63
CA ILE A 265 -4.30 -13.08 13.85
C ILE A 265 -4.40 -11.56 13.69
N TYR A 266 -3.90 -11.03 12.59
CA TYR A 266 -4.02 -9.60 12.29
C TYR A 266 -5.49 -9.20 12.09
N LYS A 267 -6.26 -10.01 11.36
CA LYS A 267 -7.69 -9.79 11.13
C LYS A 267 -8.45 -9.66 12.45
N GLU A 268 -8.25 -10.60 13.36
CA GLU A 268 -8.87 -10.58 14.68
C GLU A 268 -8.41 -9.36 15.50
N ALA A 269 -7.12 -9.03 15.47
CA ALA A 269 -6.61 -7.86 16.19
C ALA A 269 -7.25 -6.55 15.70
N VAL A 270 -7.42 -6.37 14.38
CA VAL A 270 -8.09 -5.19 13.83
C VAL A 270 -9.57 -5.15 14.23
N TYR A 271 -10.25 -6.29 14.19
CA TYR A 271 -11.64 -6.40 14.61
C TYR A 271 -11.81 -6.04 16.10
N GLN A 272 -11.00 -6.62 16.98
CA GLN A 272 -11.06 -6.31 18.42
C GLN A 272 -10.72 -4.85 18.71
N ALA A 273 -9.72 -4.28 18.05
CA ALA A 273 -9.35 -2.88 18.20
C ALA A 273 -10.50 -1.95 17.76
N SER A 274 -11.23 -2.29 16.68
CA SER A 274 -12.38 -1.51 16.23
C SER A 274 -13.53 -1.49 17.25
N LEU A 275 -13.71 -2.58 17.99
CA LEU A 275 -14.69 -2.66 19.09
C LEU A 275 -14.25 -1.85 20.33
N ARG A 276 -12.96 -1.53 20.44
CA ARG A 276 -12.32 -0.84 21.57
C ARG A 276 -11.85 0.57 21.25
N CYS A 277 -12.62 1.26 20.39
CA CYS A 277 -12.44 2.67 20.04
C CYS A 277 -11.26 3.01 19.12
N VAL A 278 -10.63 2.05 18.43
CA VAL A 278 -9.77 2.37 17.31
C VAL A 278 -10.62 2.61 16.06
N GLU A 279 -10.47 3.78 15.47
CA GLU A 279 -11.19 4.15 14.26
C GLU A 279 -10.53 3.51 13.03
N ILE A 280 -11.28 2.73 12.27
CA ILE A 280 -10.80 2.15 11.02
C ILE A 280 -11.31 3.01 9.86
N ARG A 281 -10.39 3.44 8.98
CA ARG A 281 -10.69 4.28 7.81
C ARG A 281 -10.08 3.65 6.55
N THR A 282 -10.68 3.97 5.41
CA THR A 282 -10.16 3.62 4.09
C THR A 282 -10.17 4.85 3.20
N ILE A 283 -9.15 5.00 2.37
CA ILE A 283 -9.12 5.95 1.26
C ILE A 283 -8.81 5.12 0.02
N GLN A 284 -9.63 5.25 -1.01
CA GLN A 284 -9.39 4.62 -2.31
C GLN A 284 -8.88 5.67 -3.29
N ILE A 285 -7.87 5.28 -4.07
CA ILE A 285 -7.23 6.10 -5.11
C ILE A 285 -7.60 5.49 -6.47
N GLU A 286 -7.98 6.37 -7.38
CA GLU A 286 -8.28 6.04 -8.78
C GLU A 286 -7.11 6.40 -9.69
#